data_8b94621b0aed66c9c7eb4bcab413b30d
#
_entry.id   8b94621b0aed66c9c7eb4bcab413b30d
#
_cell.length_a   1.000
_cell.length_b   1.000
_cell.length_c   1.000
_cell.angle_alpha   90.00
_cell.angle_beta   90.00
_cell.angle_gamma   90.00
#
_symmetry.space_group_name_H-M   'P 1'
#
loop_
_entity.id
_entity.type
_entity.pdbx_description
1 polymer ?
#
loop_
_entity_poly.entity_id
_entity_poly.type
_entity_poly.pdbx_seq_one_letter_code
_entity_poly.pdbx_strand_id
1 'polypeptide(L)'
;MRRLLSCLVLSLGLLAGTAHADVAKLYFGAGFSDGSVDITNGSDKSLGTLSATVGLQLLDFVGVEVEVGSASDQSGSILSDPLVTYQAVMLRLSYRLDRAGVYLLGGQARLDIDDQFNNSDAGNVFGFGINLFGNETTALNFHVLDFDDGAFSTATIGFQYYFGGFR
;
A
#
# COMPACT_ATOMS: atom_id res chain seq x y z
N MET A 1 -10.38 -12.88 15.35
CA MET A 1 -9.61 -12.16 14.32
C MET A 1 -8.29 -12.84 13.91
N ARG A 2 -7.44 -13.34 14.82
CA ARG A 2 -6.19 -14.08 14.45
C ARG A 2 -6.41 -15.29 13.53
N ARG A 3 -7.50 -16.04 13.67
CA ARG A 3 -7.78 -17.23 12.86
C ARG A 3 -8.23 -16.92 11.42
N LEU A 4 -8.86 -15.76 11.18
CA LEU A 4 -9.25 -15.32 9.83
C LEU A 4 -8.03 -14.87 9.00
N LEU A 5 -7.08 -14.20 9.65
CA LEU A 5 -5.84 -13.79 8.99
C LEU A 5 -5.00 -15.00 8.55
N SER A 6 -4.92 -16.03 9.40
CA SER A 6 -4.19 -17.27 9.08
C SER A 6 -4.83 -18.05 7.92
N CYS A 7 -6.17 -18.05 7.82
CA CYS A 7 -6.86 -18.69 6.69
C CYS A 7 -6.66 -17.90 5.38
N LEU A 8 -6.61 -16.56 5.44
CA LEU A 8 -6.38 -15.72 4.25
C LEU A 8 -4.97 -15.94 3.69
N VAL A 9 -3.96 -15.98 4.55
CA VAL A 9 -2.57 -16.22 4.14
C VAL A 9 -2.39 -17.63 3.58
N LEU A 10 -3.07 -18.64 4.16
CA LEU A 10 -2.99 -20.01 3.68
C LEU A 10 -3.70 -20.19 2.34
N SER A 11 -4.83 -19.51 2.11
CA SER A 11 -5.57 -19.56 0.84
C SER A 11 -4.84 -18.84 -0.30
N LEU A 12 -4.14 -17.74 -0.02
CA LEU A 12 -3.26 -17.09 -1.01
C LEU A 12 -2.06 -18.00 -1.38
N GLY A 13 -1.49 -18.72 -0.43
CA GLY A 13 -0.39 -19.65 -0.68
C GLY A 13 -0.76 -20.84 -1.54
N LEU A 14 -2.00 -21.32 -1.46
CA LEU A 14 -2.51 -22.43 -2.27
C LEU A 14 -2.86 -22.02 -3.70
N LEU A 15 -3.25 -20.77 -3.93
CA LEU A 15 -3.51 -20.24 -5.28
C LEU A 15 -2.21 -20.03 -6.07
N ALA A 16 -1.08 -19.79 -5.41
CA ALA A 16 0.21 -19.62 -6.05
C ALA A 16 0.79 -20.93 -6.64
N GLY A 17 0.29 -22.10 -6.21
CA GLY A 17 0.82 -23.41 -6.60
C GLY A 17 0.24 -24.01 -7.89
N THR A 18 -0.84 -23.47 -8.46
CA THR A 18 -1.55 -24.06 -9.61
C THR A 18 -1.75 -23.11 -10.79
N ALA A 19 -1.33 -21.86 -10.68
CA ALA A 19 -1.45 -20.91 -11.78
C ALA A 19 -0.35 -21.13 -12.80
N HIS A 20 -0.71 -21.61 -13.97
CA HIS A 20 0.10 -21.42 -15.17
C HIS A 20 0.38 -19.92 -15.30
N ALA A 21 1.65 -19.57 -15.38
CA ALA A 21 2.28 -18.30 -15.01
C ALA A 21 1.87 -17.02 -15.78
N ASP A 22 0.84 -17.03 -16.56
CA ASP A 22 0.46 -15.86 -17.39
C ASP A 22 -0.74 -15.06 -16.87
N VAL A 23 -1.46 -15.54 -15.84
CA VAL A 23 -2.74 -14.94 -15.42
C VAL A 23 -2.67 -14.23 -14.07
N ALA A 24 -1.76 -14.61 -13.21
CA ALA A 24 -1.65 -14.01 -11.88
C ALA A 24 -0.19 -13.76 -11.49
N LYS A 25 0.13 -12.55 -11.08
CA LYS A 25 1.48 -12.13 -10.66
C LYS A 25 1.43 -11.64 -9.22
N LEU A 26 2.15 -12.32 -8.36
CA LEU A 26 2.36 -11.89 -6.99
C LEU A 26 3.50 -10.86 -6.95
N TYR A 27 3.33 -9.79 -6.17
CA TYR A 27 4.40 -8.84 -5.94
C TYR A 27 4.46 -8.40 -4.48
N PHE A 28 5.65 -7.98 -4.07
CA PHE A 28 5.93 -7.38 -2.79
C PHE A 28 6.57 -6.01 -3.00
N GLY A 29 6.26 -5.08 -2.13
CA GLY A 29 6.83 -3.75 -2.15
C GLY A 29 7.20 -3.27 -0.76
N ALA A 30 8.12 -2.30 -0.74
CA ALA A 30 8.42 -1.51 0.43
C ALA A 30 8.63 -0.07 -0.02
N GLY A 31 8.17 0.88 0.77
CA GLY A 31 8.23 2.28 0.44
C GLY A 31 8.48 3.15 1.66
N PHE A 32 9.04 4.31 1.37
CA PHE A 32 9.15 5.42 2.29
C PHE A 32 8.29 6.56 1.77
N SER A 33 7.51 7.17 2.64
CA SER A 33 6.62 8.27 2.27
C SER A 33 6.75 9.45 3.22
N ASP A 34 6.42 10.60 2.68
CA ASP A 34 6.03 11.76 3.45
C ASP A 34 4.50 11.73 3.60
N GLY A 35 4.02 11.71 4.82
CA GLY A 35 2.59 11.72 5.15
C GLY A 35 2.19 13.03 5.78
N SER A 36 0.95 13.45 5.56
CA SER A 36 0.35 14.62 6.21
C SER A 36 -0.94 14.22 6.90
N VAL A 37 -1.09 14.67 8.15
CA VAL A 37 -2.33 14.54 8.93
C VAL A 37 -2.95 15.92 9.06
N ASP A 38 -4.22 16.04 8.69
CA ASP A 38 -5.00 17.25 8.95
C ASP A 38 -5.44 17.27 10.42
N ILE A 39 -4.85 18.16 11.20
CA ILE A 39 -5.21 18.35 12.61
C ILE A 39 -6.27 19.45 12.67
N THR A 40 -7.39 19.18 13.33
CA THR A 40 -8.59 20.02 13.48
C THR A 40 -8.31 21.50 13.89
N ASN A 41 -7.09 21.87 14.18
CA ASN A 41 -6.65 23.22 14.51
C ASN A 41 -5.85 23.94 13.39
N GLY A 42 -5.88 23.43 12.17
CA GLY A 42 -5.34 24.13 10.98
C GLY A 42 -3.82 24.09 10.84
N SER A 43 -3.15 23.11 11.39
CA SER A 43 -1.72 22.87 11.17
C SER A 43 -1.52 21.46 10.64
N ASP A 44 -1.16 21.35 9.37
CA ASP A 44 -0.72 20.07 8.79
C ASP A 44 0.58 19.63 9.45
N LYS A 45 0.62 18.41 9.93
CA LYS A 45 1.84 17.82 10.49
C LYS A 45 2.42 16.83 9.48
N SER A 46 3.68 17.07 9.09
CA SER A 46 4.42 16.15 8.22
C SER A 46 4.99 14.98 9.03
N LEU A 47 4.75 13.76 8.56
CA LEU A 47 5.16 12.51 9.19
C LEU A 47 5.96 11.67 8.21
N GLY A 48 7.10 11.15 8.66
CA GLY A 48 7.81 10.11 7.90
C GLY A 48 7.10 8.77 8.03
N THR A 49 6.77 8.14 6.91
CA THR A 49 6.04 6.85 6.89
C THR A 49 6.88 5.77 6.23
N LEU A 50 6.91 4.59 6.82
CA LEU A 50 7.44 3.38 6.22
C LEU A 50 6.27 2.45 5.88
N SER A 51 6.22 1.92 4.66
CA SER A 51 5.17 1.01 4.24
C SER A 51 5.71 -0.29 3.65
N ALA A 52 4.88 -1.33 3.73
CA ALA A 52 5.09 -2.60 3.07
C ALA A 52 3.81 -3.01 2.34
N THR A 53 3.97 -3.51 1.13
CA THR A 53 2.88 -3.85 0.22
C THR A 53 2.99 -5.29 -0.21
N VAL A 54 1.86 -5.98 -0.29
CA VAL A 54 1.71 -7.28 -0.95
C VAL A 54 0.55 -7.18 -1.90
N GLY A 55 0.76 -7.58 -3.15
CA GLY A 55 -0.30 -7.53 -4.14
C GLY A 55 -0.33 -8.76 -5.04
N LEU A 56 -1.52 -9.07 -5.50
CA LEU A 56 -1.79 -10.08 -6.50
C LEU A 56 -2.41 -9.39 -7.71
N GLN A 57 -1.69 -9.34 -8.82
CA GLN A 57 -2.22 -8.84 -10.07
C GLN A 57 -2.87 -10.00 -10.82
N LEU A 58 -4.18 -9.89 -11.01
CA LEU A 58 -4.99 -10.81 -11.79
C LEU A 58 -5.21 -10.16 -13.14
N LEU A 59 -4.77 -10.78 -14.21
CA LEU A 59 -4.73 -10.15 -15.53
C LEU A 59 -3.78 -8.93 -15.54
N ASP A 60 -3.55 -8.35 -16.70
CA ASP A 60 -2.60 -7.22 -16.83
C ASP A 60 -3.16 -5.89 -16.31
N PHE A 61 -4.45 -5.82 -16.01
CA PHE A 61 -5.13 -4.55 -15.69
C PHE A 61 -5.83 -4.50 -14.33
N VAL A 62 -6.04 -5.63 -13.64
CA VAL A 62 -6.72 -5.67 -12.33
C VAL A 62 -5.93 -6.45 -11.30
N GLY A 63 -5.90 -5.99 -10.07
CA GLY A 63 -5.23 -6.65 -8.96
C GLY A 63 -5.86 -6.31 -7.62
N VAL A 64 -5.42 -7.00 -6.60
CA VAL A 64 -5.71 -6.71 -5.20
C VAL A 64 -4.41 -6.44 -4.48
N GLU A 65 -4.39 -5.40 -3.68
CA GLU A 65 -3.23 -4.93 -2.95
C GLU A 65 -3.57 -4.79 -1.47
N VAL A 66 -2.66 -5.23 -0.61
CA VAL A 66 -2.69 -4.99 0.83
C VAL A 66 -1.46 -4.18 1.17
N GLU A 67 -1.65 -3.05 1.80
CA GLU A 67 -0.57 -2.20 2.29
C GLU A 67 -0.70 -1.99 3.79
N VAL A 68 0.42 -2.04 4.47
CA VAL A 68 0.54 -1.68 5.89
C VAL A 68 1.61 -0.62 6.03
N GLY A 69 1.36 0.36 6.85
CA GLY A 69 2.32 1.45 7.07
C GLY A 69 2.33 1.94 8.50
N SER A 70 3.43 2.59 8.83
CA SER A 70 3.68 3.19 10.14
C SER A 70 4.30 4.57 9.94
N ALA A 71 3.66 5.58 10.50
CA ALA A 71 4.09 6.96 10.41
C ALA A 71 4.52 7.49 11.78
N SER A 72 5.62 8.21 11.82
CA SER A 72 6.14 8.84 13.03
C SER A 72 6.64 10.25 12.76
N ASP A 73 6.79 11.04 13.83
CA ASP A 73 7.37 12.37 13.74
C ASP A 73 8.80 12.30 13.21
N GLN A 74 9.16 13.18 12.29
CA GLN A 74 10.51 13.24 11.68
C GLN A 74 11.64 13.45 12.70
N SER A 75 11.32 13.88 13.91
CA SER A 75 12.28 14.05 15.01
C SER A 75 12.53 12.79 15.84
N GLY A 76 11.77 11.70 15.62
CA GLY A 76 11.85 10.43 16.33
C GLY A 76 12.33 9.27 15.48
N SER A 77 12.60 8.13 16.13
CA SER A 77 12.90 6.88 15.41
C SER A 77 11.62 6.32 14.81
N ILE A 78 11.58 6.13 13.50
CA ILE A 78 10.44 5.61 12.74
C ILE A 78 9.92 4.25 13.28
N LEU A 79 10.73 3.54 14.05
CA LEU A 79 10.42 2.20 14.54
C LEU A 79 10.04 2.15 16.03
N SER A 80 10.20 3.24 16.78
CA SER A 80 10.06 3.17 18.24
C SER A 80 8.75 3.70 18.80
N ASP A 81 8.03 4.58 18.09
CA ASP A 81 6.78 5.16 18.59
C ASP A 81 5.94 5.70 17.42
N PRO A 82 5.19 4.85 16.72
CA PRO A 82 4.38 5.31 15.60
C PRO A 82 3.18 6.11 16.09
N LEU A 83 3.05 7.32 15.57
CA LEU A 83 1.88 8.17 15.82
C LEU A 83 0.65 7.70 15.03
N VAL A 84 0.87 7.10 13.86
CA VAL A 84 -0.18 6.58 13.00
C VAL A 84 0.26 5.23 12.45
N THR A 85 -0.61 4.24 12.53
CA THR A 85 -0.48 2.99 11.78
C THR A 85 -1.69 2.79 10.91
N TYR A 86 -1.48 2.23 9.72
CA TYR A 86 -2.59 1.92 8.83
C TYR A 86 -2.47 0.55 8.19
N GLN A 87 -3.62 0.00 7.83
CA GLN A 87 -3.76 -1.22 7.06
C GLN A 87 -4.82 -0.98 5.99
N ALA A 88 -4.46 -1.14 4.74
CA ALA A 88 -5.36 -0.92 3.61
C ALA A 88 -5.50 -2.19 2.78
N VAL A 89 -6.71 -2.44 2.30
CA VAL A 89 -7.02 -3.47 1.30
C VAL A 89 -7.65 -2.76 0.11
N MET A 90 -7.00 -2.86 -1.04
CA MET A 90 -7.33 -2.06 -2.21
C MET A 90 -7.48 -2.92 -3.45
N LEU A 91 -8.43 -2.55 -4.30
CA LEU A 91 -8.47 -2.95 -5.69
C LEU A 91 -7.51 -2.05 -6.47
N ARG A 92 -6.71 -2.66 -7.33
CA ARG A 92 -5.75 -1.97 -8.20
C ARG A 92 -6.18 -2.13 -9.65
N LEU A 93 -6.36 -1.02 -10.33
CA LEU A 93 -6.57 -0.96 -11.79
C LEU A 93 -5.31 -0.40 -12.43
N SER A 94 -4.66 -1.19 -13.26
CA SER A 94 -3.35 -0.86 -13.85
C SER A 94 -3.44 -0.75 -15.37
N TYR A 95 -2.66 0.16 -15.93
CA TYR A 95 -2.42 0.23 -17.37
C TYR A 95 -0.91 0.32 -17.61
N ARG A 96 -0.38 -0.61 -18.39
CA ARG A 96 1.05 -0.70 -18.66
C ARG A 96 1.40 -0.05 -19.99
N LEU A 97 2.47 0.74 -19.96
CA LEU A 97 3.10 1.42 -21.08
C LEU A 97 4.57 0.99 -21.12
N ASP A 98 4.90 -0.05 -21.86
CA ASP A 98 6.28 -0.58 -22.01
C ASP A 98 7.05 -0.62 -20.66
N ARG A 99 7.90 0.38 -20.38
CA ARG A 99 8.71 0.49 -19.16
C ARG A 99 8.07 1.29 -18.03
N ALA A 100 6.88 1.78 -18.23
CA ALA A 100 6.11 2.47 -17.21
C ALA A 100 4.74 1.83 -17.05
N GLY A 101 4.13 2.00 -15.91
CA GLY A 101 2.74 1.63 -15.67
C GLY A 101 2.08 2.69 -14.79
N VAL A 102 0.85 3.01 -15.08
CA VAL A 102 0.01 3.85 -14.22
C VAL A 102 -1.06 2.99 -13.58
N TYR A 103 -1.48 3.34 -12.39
CA TYR A 103 -2.54 2.60 -11.72
C TYR A 103 -3.37 3.48 -10.79
N LEU A 104 -4.58 3.02 -10.56
CA LEU A 104 -5.51 3.56 -9.58
C LEU A 104 -5.72 2.54 -8.47
N LEU A 105 -5.90 3.02 -7.27
CA LEU A 105 -6.19 2.24 -6.06
C LEU A 105 -7.49 2.72 -5.46
N GLY A 106 -8.29 1.79 -4.98
CA GLY A 106 -9.51 2.13 -4.26
C GLY A 106 -9.91 0.99 -3.33
N GLY A 107 -10.25 1.29 -2.10
CA GLY A 107 -10.54 0.26 -1.13
C GLY A 107 -10.94 0.77 0.23
N GLN A 108 -10.64 -0.02 1.23
CA GLN A 108 -10.88 0.31 2.62
C GLN A 108 -9.58 0.22 3.42
N ALA A 109 -9.43 1.14 4.33
CA ALA A 109 -8.31 1.19 5.25
C ALA A 109 -8.80 1.26 6.70
N ARG A 110 -7.97 0.79 7.59
CA ARG A 110 -8.09 1.04 9.01
C ARG A 110 -6.91 1.89 9.44
N LEU A 111 -7.22 3.04 10.01
CA LEU A 111 -6.26 3.93 10.64
C LEU A 111 -6.30 3.70 12.15
N ASP A 112 -5.15 3.63 12.77
CA ASP A 112 -4.97 3.59 14.22
C ASP A 112 -4.05 4.75 14.58
N ILE A 113 -4.62 5.77 15.21
CA ILE A 113 -3.93 7.01 15.58
C ILE A 113 -3.77 6.98 17.10
N ASP A 114 -2.55 7.25 17.59
CA ASP A 114 -2.19 7.15 19.01
C ASP A 114 -3.15 7.94 19.92
N ASP A 115 -3.32 7.46 21.16
CA ASP A 115 -4.34 7.71 22.18
C ASP A 115 -4.79 9.16 22.43
N GLN A 116 -4.11 10.17 21.91
CA GLN A 116 -4.56 11.56 22.05
C GLN A 116 -5.71 11.96 21.11
N PHE A 117 -5.99 11.17 20.09
CA PHE A 117 -6.99 11.48 19.06
C PHE A 117 -8.09 10.43 18.91
N ASN A 118 -8.04 9.34 19.67
CA ASN A 118 -9.07 8.29 19.89
C ASN A 118 -10.01 8.00 18.70
N ASN A 119 -9.46 7.75 17.50
CA ASN A 119 -10.25 7.31 16.37
C ASN A 119 -9.51 6.21 15.62
N SER A 120 -9.87 4.96 15.90
CA SER A 120 -9.59 3.85 14.98
C SER A 120 -10.82 3.66 14.12
N ASP A 121 -10.96 4.42 13.06
CA ASP A 121 -12.07 4.27 12.13
C ASP A 121 -11.63 3.52 10.86
N ALA A 122 -12.53 2.66 10.38
CA ALA A 122 -12.42 2.09 9.06
C ALA A 122 -12.98 3.10 8.06
N GLY A 123 -12.12 3.62 7.20
CA GLY A 123 -12.46 4.60 6.19
C GLY A 123 -12.19 4.10 4.77
N ASN A 124 -12.57 4.91 3.80
CA ASN A 124 -12.22 4.66 2.41
C ASN A 124 -10.77 5.09 2.14
N VAL A 125 -10.12 4.40 1.21
CA VAL A 125 -8.81 4.80 0.71
C VAL A 125 -8.86 4.86 -0.81
N PHE A 126 -8.32 5.94 -1.36
CA PHE A 126 -8.16 6.14 -2.79
C PHE A 126 -6.72 6.53 -3.09
N GLY A 127 -6.25 6.15 -4.27
CA GLY A 127 -4.91 6.52 -4.66
C GLY A 127 -4.64 6.32 -6.13
N PHE A 128 -3.51 6.85 -6.54
CA PHE A 128 -2.96 6.63 -7.86
C PHE A 128 -1.45 6.52 -7.78
N GLY A 129 -0.87 5.86 -8.77
CA GLY A 129 0.58 5.72 -8.79
C GLY A 129 1.14 5.39 -10.15
N ILE A 130 2.47 5.36 -10.17
CA ILE A 130 3.28 5.06 -11.35
C ILE A 130 4.33 4.03 -10.95
N ASN A 131 4.49 3.01 -11.78
CA ASN A 131 5.60 2.08 -11.74
C ASN A 131 6.57 2.37 -12.88
N LEU A 132 7.85 2.45 -12.57
CA LEU A 132 8.92 2.49 -13.55
C LEU A 132 9.66 1.15 -13.50
N PHE A 133 9.51 0.33 -14.54
CA PHE A 133 10.09 -1.00 -14.59
C PHE A 133 11.56 -0.93 -15.00
N GLY A 134 12.45 -1.34 -14.11
CA GLY A 134 13.88 -1.51 -14.41
C GLY A 134 14.14 -2.76 -15.23
N ASN A 135 13.34 -3.81 -15.00
CA ASN A 135 13.35 -5.08 -15.72
C ASN A 135 11.98 -5.76 -15.55
N GLU A 136 11.85 -7.03 -15.97
CA GLU A 136 10.59 -7.79 -15.90
C GLU A 136 10.13 -8.11 -14.47
N THR A 137 11.01 -8.01 -13.49
CA THR A 137 10.71 -8.41 -12.11
C THR A 137 10.73 -7.26 -11.11
N THR A 138 11.28 -6.11 -11.47
CA THR A 138 11.48 -5.01 -10.53
C THR A 138 10.95 -3.69 -11.06
N ALA A 139 10.32 -2.93 -10.19
CA ALA A 139 9.85 -1.59 -10.47
C ALA A 139 10.17 -0.63 -9.34
N LEU A 140 10.53 0.60 -9.69
CA LEU A 140 10.45 1.74 -8.80
C LEU A 140 9.00 2.21 -8.79
N ASN A 141 8.45 2.38 -7.62
CA ASN A 141 7.05 2.72 -7.40
C ASN A 141 6.91 4.11 -6.81
N PHE A 142 5.97 4.87 -7.33
CA PHE A 142 5.53 6.15 -6.79
C PHE A 142 4.03 6.10 -6.66
N HIS A 143 3.49 6.37 -5.47
CA HIS A 143 2.04 6.48 -5.31
C HIS A 143 1.65 7.52 -4.26
N VAL A 144 0.44 7.99 -4.40
CA VAL A 144 -0.23 8.83 -3.41
C VAL A 144 -1.46 8.08 -2.95
N LEU A 145 -1.65 8.00 -1.65
CA LEU A 145 -2.86 7.49 -1.01
C LEU A 145 -3.52 8.61 -0.21
N ASP A 146 -4.82 8.65 -0.30
CA ASP A 146 -5.68 9.53 0.48
C ASP A 146 -6.66 8.67 1.28
N PHE A 147 -6.69 8.87 2.57
CA PHE A 147 -7.47 8.11 3.53
C PHE A 147 -8.57 8.99 4.09
N ASP A 148 -9.79 8.49 4.03
CA ASP A 148 -10.99 9.08 4.66
C ASP A 148 -11.17 10.56 4.33
N ASP A 149 -11.21 10.88 3.02
CA ASP A 149 -11.41 12.23 2.47
C ASP A 149 -10.42 13.28 3.01
N GLY A 150 -9.15 12.89 3.16
CA GLY A 150 -8.06 13.81 3.53
C GLY A 150 -7.68 13.79 5.01
N ALA A 151 -8.25 12.91 5.83
CA ALA A 151 -7.85 12.78 7.23
C ALA A 151 -6.36 12.41 7.38
N PHE A 152 -5.87 11.59 6.44
CA PHE A 152 -4.45 11.26 6.32
C PHE A 152 -4.11 11.04 4.85
N SER A 153 -3.01 11.58 4.39
CA SER A 153 -2.51 11.35 3.04
C SER A 153 -1.02 11.02 3.04
N THR A 154 -0.60 10.19 2.08
CA THR A 154 0.80 9.80 1.92
C THR A 154 1.24 9.93 0.48
N ALA A 155 2.48 10.39 0.28
CA ALA A 155 3.18 10.35 -1.00
C ALA A 155 4.41 9.45 -0.87
N THR A 156 4.35 8.29 -1.48
CA THR A 156 5.32 7.20 -1.28
C THR A 156 6.23 7.05 -2.49
N ILE A 157 7.52 6.88 -2.21
CA ILE A 157 8.50 6.31 -3.14
C ILE A 157 8.90 4.94 -2.63
N GLY A 158 8.85 3.92 -3.48
CA GLY A 158 9.09 2.55 -3.08
C GLY A 158 9.68 1.70 -4.18
N PHE A 159 9.90 0.46 -3.83
CA PHE A 159 10.39 -0.58 -4.71
C PHE A 159 9.44 -1.76 -4.68
N GLN A 160 9.12 -2.32 -5.86
CA GLN A 160 8.28 -3.51 -6.01
C GLN A 160 9.04 -4.62 -6.72
N TYR A 161 8.89 -5.84 -6.23
CA TYR A 161 9.42 -7.05 -6.84
C TYR A 161 8.26 -7.97 -7.25
N TYR A 162 8.22 -8.36 -8.51
CA TYR A 162 7.21 -9.21 -9.13
C TYR A 162 7.72 -10.62 -9.33
N PHE A 163 7.01 -11.59 -8.79
CA PHE A 163 7.30 -13.01 -8.99
C PHE A 163 6.72 -13.47 -10.33
N GLY A 164 7.55 -14.15 -11.14
CA GLY A 164 7.16 -14.63 -12.45
C GLY A 164 7.43 -13.65 -13.60
N GLY A 165 7.83 -12.43 -13.30
CA GLY A 165 8.16 -11.41 -14.30
C GLY A 165 6.94 -10.91 -15.10
N PHE A 166 7.13 -9.80 -15.80
CA PHE A 166 6.20 -9.34 -16.83
C PHE A 166 6.79 -9.74 -18.19
N ARG A 167 6.12 -10.58 -18.92
CA ARG A 167 6.43 -10.89 -20.32
C ARG A 167 5.66 -9.99 -21.26
#